data_0ab7bfe8a0809a2b658d8cccd766e3d5
#
_entry.id   0ab7bfe8a0809a2b658d8cccd766e3d5
#
_cell.length_a   1.000
_cell.length_b   1.000
_cell.length_c   1.000
_cell.angle_alpha   90.00
_cell.angle_beta   90.00
_cell.angle_gamma   90.00
#
_symmetry.space_group_name_H-M   'P 1'
#
loop_
_entity.id
_entity.type
_entity.pdbx_description
1 polymer ?
#
loop_
_entity_poly.entity_id
_entity_poly.type
_entity_poly.pdbx_seq_one_letter_code
_entity_poly.pdbx_strand_id
1 'polypeptide(L)'
;CIRDSPILVGNPDIVAPRGRYLSLEPGYYGHKLGSELKIQAKFFGKPFTNIYDLAFSRLPNIDPSRVVMVGDTLHTDVLGGAAYGIKTALVTDHGLFSGYDYKKFIEQTQIVPDFIIPTI
;
A
#
# COMPACT_ATOMS: atom_id res chain seq x y z
N CYS A 1 3.02 30.92 8.70
CA CYS A 1 3.17 30.90 7.24
C CYS A 1 2.90 29.49 6.71
N ILE A 2 2.19 29.34 5.61
CA ILE A 2 1.85 28.02 5.02
C ILE A 2 3.11 27.20 4.70
N ARG A 3 4.24 27.82 4.47
CA ARG A 3 5.52 27.15 4.15
C ARG A 3 6.08 26.30 5.29
N ASP A 4 5.67 26.56 6.52
CA ASP A 4 6.22 25.86 7.70
C ASP A 4 5.28 24.73 8.19
N SER A 5 4.13 24.56 7.53
CA SER A 5 3.17 23.52 7.90
C SER A 5 3.63 22.17 7.36
N PRO A 6 3.60 21.09 8.17
CA PRO A 6 3.91 19.77 7.69
C PRO A 6 2.83 19.26 6.73
N ILE A 7 3.24 18.52 5.70
CA ILE A 7 2.30 17.79 4.84
C ILE A 7 2.10 16.40 5.47
N LEU A 8 0.87 16.10 5.88
CA LEU A 8 0.48 14.81 6.41
C LEU A 8 -0.46 14.11 5.42
N VAL A 9 -0.12 12.91 5.02
CA VAL A 9 -0.88 12.10 4.05
C VAL A 9 -1.40 10.85 4.77
N GLY A 10 -2.69 10.80 5.03
CA GLY A 10 -3.36 9.70 5.76
C GLY A 10 -3.73 8.51 4.88
N ASN A 11 -3.70 8.66 3.54
CA ASN A 11 -3.85 7.59 2.57
C ASN A 11 -2.73 7.70 1.53
N PRO A 12 -1.72 6.81 1.57
CA PRO A 12 -0.59 6.85 0.64
C PRO A 12 -0.88 6.34 -0.77
N ASP A 13 -2.07 5.81 -1.05
CA ASP A 13 -2.42 5.30 -2.37
C ASP A 13 -2.21 6.37 -3.44
N ILE A 14 -1.57 6.00 -4.54
CA ILE A 14 -1.34 6.87 -5.69
C ILE A 14 -2.58 6.92 -6.59
N VAL A 15 -3.18 5.76 -6.80
CA VAL A 15 -4.39 5.57 -7.61
C VAL A 15 -5.33 4.56 -6.95
N ALA A 16 -6.62 4.66 -7.25
CA ALA A 16 -7.61 3.66 -6.87
C ALA A 16 -8.56 3.37 -8.04
N PRO A 17 -9.06 2.14 -8.17
CA PRO A 17 -10.04 1.79 -9.19
C PRO A 17 -11.39 2.44 -8.92
N ARG A 18 -11.96 3.07 -9.95
CA ARG A 18 -13.29 3.69 -9.94
C ARG A 18 -14.08 3.24 -11.16
N GLY A 19 -14.63 2.04 -11.10
CA GLY A 19 -15.30 1.46 -12.25
C GLY A 19 -14.34 1.20 -13.42
N ARG A 20 -14.45 1.96 -14.52
CA ARG A 20 -13.62 1.78 -15.73
C ARG A 20 -12.37 2.66 -15.78
N TYR A 21 -12.11 3.46 -14.77
CA TYR A 21 -10.96 4.37 -14.74
C TYR A 21 -10.27 4.33 -13.36
N LEU A 22 -9.07 4.89 -13.31
CA LEU A 22 -8.32 5.08 -12.07
C LEU A 22 -8.46 6.54 -11.62
N SER A 23 -8.78 6.76 -10.34
CA SER A 23 -8.70 8.07 -9.70
C SER A 23 -7.32 8.30 -9.11
N LEU A 24 -6.88 9.56 -9.11
CA LEU A 24 -5.71 9.98 -8.34
C LEU A 24 -6.12 10.10 -6.87
N GLU A 25 -5.30 9.53 -6.00
CA GLU A 25 -5.56 9.47 -4.56
C GLU A 25 -4.61 10.41 -3.78
N PRO A 26 -4.84 10.62 -2.47
CA PRO A 26 -4.06 11.57 -1.67
C PRO A 26 -2.54 11.37 -1.73
N GLY A 27 -2.07 10.13 -1.86
CA GLY A 27 -0.64 9.84 -2.00
C GLY A 27 0.00 10.51 -3.20
N TYR A 28 -0.67 10.54 -4.34
CA TYR A 28 -0.20 11.26 -5.53
C TYR A 28 0.06 12.75 -5.22
N TYR A 29 -0.91 13.40 -4.61
CA TYR A 29 -0.81 14.82 -4.27
C TYR A 29 0.25 15.08 -3.20
N GLY A 30 0.38 14.18 -2.22
CA GLY A 30 1.41 14.26 -1.20
C GLY A 30 2.83 14.22 -1.79
N HIS A 31 3.09 13.30 -2.70
CA HIS A 31 4.37 13.21 -3.42
C HIS A 31 4.61 14.43 -4.31
N LYS A 32 3.61 14.84 -5.07
CA LYS A 32 3.70 16.00 -5.95
C LYS A 32 4.01 17.29 -5.17
N LEU A 33 3.24 17.58 -4.13
CA LEU A 33 3.45 18.77 -3.29
C LEU A 33 4.80 18.72 -2.58
N GLY A 34 5.19 17.56 -2.05
CA GLY A 34 6.50 17.39 -1.41
C GLY A 34 7.66 17.71 -2.36
N SER A 35 7.56 17.23 -3.59
CA SER A 35 8.56 17.50 -4.64
C SER A 35 8.59 18.97 -5.07
N GLU A 36 7.44 19.58 -5.35
CA GLU A 36 7.33 20.96 -5.82
C GLU A 36 7.77 21.98 -4.74
N LEU A 37 7.37 21.73 -3.49
CA LEU A 37 7.68 22.63 -2.38
C LEU A 37 9.00 22.31 -1.69
N LYS A 38 9.67 21.21 -2.05
CA LYS A 38 10.88 20.68 -1.40
C LYS A 38 10.68 20.46 0.11
N ILE A 39 9.51 19.98 0.47
CA ILE A 39 9.12 19.66 1.85
C ILE A 39 8.93 18.14 1.95
N GLN A 40 9.44 17.53 3.00
CA GLN A 40 9.23 16.12 3.26
C GLN A 40 7.79 15.89 3.75
N ALA A 41 6.95 15.26 2.92
CA ALA A 41 5.64 14.80 3.34
C ALA A 41 5.78 13.58 4.27
N LYS A 42 4.92 13.52 5.29
CA LYS A 42 4.81 12.36 6.19
C LYS A 42 3.60 11.53 5.77
N PHE A 43 3.86 10.28 5.44
CA PHE A 43 2.84 9.34 5.01
C PHE A 43 2.43 8.41 6.15
N PHE A 44 1.13 8.13 6.26
CA PHE A 44 0.54 7.22 7.22
C PHE A 44 -0.36 6.23 6.49
N GLY A 45 -0.25 4.95 6.82
CA GLY A 45 -0.95 3.88 6.12
C GLY A 45 -0.01 3.02 5.30
N LYS A 46 -0.54 2.02 4.60
CA LYS A 46 0.22 1.10 3.75
C LYS A 46 0.95 1.85 2.61
N PRO A 47 2.18 1.52 2.28
CA PRO A 47 3.04 0.44 2.76
C PRO A 47 3.90 0.80 3.99
N PHE A 48 3.71 1.94 4.63
CA PHE A 48 4.55 2.43 5.71
C PHE A 48 4.32 1.66 7.02
N THR A 49 5.40 1.44 7.79
CA THR A 49 5.39 0.58 8.98
C THR A 49 4.46 1.04 10.09
N ASN A 50 4.21 2.35 10.19
CA ASN A 50 3.37 2.94 11.23
C ASN A 50 1.97 2.33 11.35
N ILE A 51 1.36 1.90 10.24
CA ILE A 51 0.03 1.27 10.28
C ILE A 51 0.11 -0.16 10.80
N TYR A 52 1.18 -0.88 10.49
CA TYR A 52 1.42 -2.23 10.99
C TYR A 52 1.77 -2.19 12.47
N ASP A 53 2.61 -1.25 12.92
CA ASP A 53 2.92 -1.04 14.33
C ASP A 53 1.63 -0.80 15.14
N LEU A 54 0.75 0.05 14.62
CA LEU A 54 -0.55 0.31 15.25
C LEU A 54 -1.42 -0.95 15.27
N ALA A 55 -1.49 -1.71 14.19
CA ALA A 55 -2.27 -2.95 14.12
C ALA A 55 -1.74 -3.98 15.14
N PHE A 56 -0.44 -4.22 15.16
CA PHE A 56 0.19 -5.17 16.08
C PHE A 56 0.09 -4.73 17.55
N SER A 57 0.09 -3.43 17.84
CA SER A 57 -0.14 -2.93 19.20
C SER A 57 -1.54 -3.28 19.74
N ARG A 58 -2.51 -3.54 18.85
CA ARG A 58 -3.87 -3.96 19.20
C ARG A 58 -4.05 -5.48 19.24
N LEU A 59 -3.03 -6.22 18.85
CA LEU A 59 -3.00 -7.69 18.78
C LEU A 59 -1.87 -8.23 19.67
N PRO A 60 -1.97 -8.09 21.01
CA PRO A 60 -0.91 -8.53 21.91
C PRO A 60 -0.69 -10.03 21.80
N ASN A 61 0.58 -10.44 21.79
CA ASN A 61 1.02 -11.85 21.75
C ASN A 61 0.77 -12.59 20.42
N ILE A 62 0.51 -11.89 19.33
CA ILE A 62 0.49 -12.52 18.00
C ILE A 62 1.92 -12.60 17.46
N ASP A 63 2.30 -13.82 17.05
CA ASP A 63 3.53 -14.05 16.31
C ASP A 63 3.36 -13.52 14.88
N PRO A 64 4.20 -12.55 14.43
CA PRO A 64 4.12 -12.03 13.06
C PRO A 64 4.21 -13.10 11.97
N SER A 65 4.92 -14.21 12.22
CA SER A 65 5.04 -15.31 11.27
C SER A 65 3.71 -16.02 10.98
N ARG A 66 2.71 -15.82 11.82
CA ARG A 66 1.34 -16.35 11.68
C ARG A 66 0.35 -15.36 11.10
N VAL A 67 0.83 -14.20 10.67
CA VAL A 67 0.01 -13.14 10.09
C VAL A 67 0.24 -13.06 8.60
N VAL A 68 -0.84 -12.89 7.85
CA VAL A 68 -0.82 -12.68 6.40
C VAL A 68 -1.50 -11.36 6.09
N MET A 69 -0.80 -10.48 5.38
CA MET A 69 -1.41 -9.31 4.76
C MET A 69 -2.12 -9.73 3.48
N VAL A 70 -3.42 -9.55 3.41
CA VAL A 70 -4.24 -9.88 2.25
C VAL A 70 -4.72 -8.58 1.59
N GLY A 71 -4.48 -8.44 0.30
CA GLY A 71 -4.90 -7.24 -0.43
C GLY A 71 -4.76 -7.38 -1.94
N ASP A 72 -5.22 -6.37 -2.66
CA ASP A 72 -5.30 -6.36 -4.12
C ASP A 72 -4.22 -5.49 -4.79
N THR A 73 -3.29 -4.93 -4.01
CA THR A 73 -2.32 -3.96 -4.53
C THR A 73 -0.88 -4.36 -4.18
N LEU A 74 -0.01 -4.40 -5.20
CA LEU A 74 1.41 -4.74 -4.99
C LEU A 74 2.15 -3.69 -4.16
N HIS A 75 1.98 -2.39 -4.49
CA HIS A 75 2.75 -1.30 -3.88
C HIS A 75 2.36 -0.94 -2.45
N THR A 76 1.16 -1.27 -2.03
CA THR A 76 0.68 -0.96 -0.69
C THR A 76 0.55 -2.20 0.17
N ASP A 77 -0.19 -3.20 -0.28
CA ASP A 77 -0.48 -4.40 0.51
C ASP A 77 0.71 -5.36 0.55
N VAL A 78 1.17 -5.80 -0.63
CA VAL A 78 2.24 -6.78 -0.73
C VAL A 78 3.57 -6.17 -0.27
N LEU A 79 3.94 -5.01 -0.80
CA LEU A 79 5.17 -4.33 -0.41
C LEU A 79 5.19 -4.00 1.08
N GLY A 80 4.08 -3.47 1.61
CA GLY A 80 3.98 -3.09 3.02
C GLY A 80 4.07 -4.30 3.95
N GLY A 81 3.35 -5.38 3.67
CA GLY A 81 3.41 -6.62 4.44
C GLY A 81 4.79 -7.26 4.41
N ALA A 82 5.41 -7.35 3.22
CA ALA A 82 6.76 -7.89 3.06
C ALA A 82 7.82 -7.03 3.78
N ALA A 83 7.73 -5.70 3.66
CA ALA A 83 8.65 -4.79 4.36
C ALA A 83 8.50 -4.85 5.89
N TYR A 84 7.31 -5.13 6.38
CA TYR A 84 7.06 -5.34 7.81
C TYR A 84 7.51 -6.73 8.31
N GLY A 85 7.75 -7.67 7.40
CA GLY A 85 8.22 -9.02 7.72
C GLY A 85 7.10 -10.03 8.00
N ILE A 86 5.88 -9.76 7.50
CA ILE A 86 4.75 -10.71 7.53
C ILE A 86 4.52 -11.30 6.14
N LYS A 87 3.80 -12.42 6.09
CA LYS A 87 3.40 -13.05 4.83
C LYS A 87 2.40 -12.18 4.07
N THR A 88 2.39 -12.34 2.75
CA THR A 88 1.54 -11.55 1.86
C THR A 88 0.75 -12.42 0.90
N ALA A 89 -0.51 -12.04 0.65
CA ALA A 89 -1.38 -12.70 -0.32
C ALA A 89 -2.00 -11.65 -1.25
N LEU A 90 -1.75 -11.78 -2.55
CA LEU A 90 -2.36 -10.92 -3.56
C LEU A 90 -3.69 -11.51 -4.03
N VAL A 91 -4.75 -10.70 -3.95
CA VAL A 91 -6.08 -11.02 -4.50
C VAL A 91 -6.16 -10.52 -5.94
N THR A 92 -6.59 -11.37 -6.89
CA THR A 92 -6.50 -11.05 -8.33
C THR A 92 -7.83 -10.83 -9.04
N ASP A 93 -8.93 -11.44 -8.57
CA ASP A 93 -10.23 -11.32 -9.23
C ASP A 93 -11.00 -10.05 -8.85
N HIS A 94 -10.53 -9.36 -7.83
CA HIS A 94 -11.14 -8.15 -7.29
C HIS A 94 -10.10 -7.02 -7.20
N GLY A 95 -10.59 -5.77 -7.12
CA GLY A 95 -9.75 -4.60 -6.92
C GLY A 95 -8.91 -4.22 -8.13
N LEU A 96 -7.65 -3.85 -7.89
CA LEU A 96 -6.79 -3.23 -8.90
C LEU A 96 -6.46 -4.15 -10.08
N PHE A 97 -6.31 -5.46 -9.84
CA PHE A 97 -5.92 -6.42 -10.89
C PHE A 97 -7.10 -7.13 -11.54
N SER A 98 -8.35 -6.83 -11.17
CA SER A 98 -9.52 -7.44 -11.80
C SER A 98 -9.53 -7.20 -13.31
N GLY A 99 -9.40 -8.30 -14.08
CA GLY A 99 -9.34 -8.24 -15.54
C GLY A 99 -7.97 -7.86 -16.14
N TYR A 100 -6.91 -7.74 -15.33
CA TYR A 100 -5.55 -7.45 -15.78
C TYR A 100 -4.61 -8.63 -15.55
N ASP A 101 -3.54 -8.70 -16.33
CA ASP A 101 -2.47 -9.67 -16.14
C ASP A 101 -1.52 -9.23 -15.02
N TYR A 102 -1.83 -9.61 -13.79
CA TYR A 102 -1.02 -9.30 -12.60
C TYR A 102 0.43 -9.81 -12.69
N LYS A 103 0.70 -10.90 -13.44
CA LYS A 103 2.05 -11.48 -13.58
C LYS A 103 3.02 -10.49 -14.19
N LYS A 104 2.56 -9.77 -15.22
CA LYS A 104 3.33 -8.73 -15.87
C LYS A 104 3.72 -7.60 -14.92
N PHE A 105 2.82 -7.22 -14.01
CA PHE A 105 3.12 -6.21 -13.00
C PHE A 105 4.09 -6.70 -11.94
N ILE A 106 4.00 -7.97 -11.52
CA ILE A 106 4.98 -8.60 -10.62
C ILE A 106 6.37 -8.59 -11.26
N GLU A 107 6.48 -8.99 -12.53
CA GLU A 107 7.75 -8.96 -13.28
C GLU A 107 8.35 -7.56 -13.38
N GLN A 108 7.54 -6.55 -13.65
CA GLN A 108 7.99 -5.17 -13.79
C GLN A 108 8.39 -4.53 -12.46
N THR A 109 7.65 -4.79 -11.39
CA THR A 109 7.87 -4.16 -10.09
C THR A 109 8.85 -4.94 -9.21
N GLN A 110 9.05 -6.22 -9.48
CA GLN A 110 9.78 -7.16 -8.62
C GLN A 110 9.19 -7.29 -7.21
N ILE A 111 7.93 -6.87 -7.03
CA ILE A 111 7.19 -7.06 -5.79
C ILE A 111 6.47 -8.39 -5.88
N VAL A 112 7.00 -9.41 -5.20
CA VAL A 112 6.52 -10.78 -5.27
C VAL A 112 5.74 -11.14 -4.01
N PRO A 113 4.43 -11.45 -4.11
CA PRO A 113 3.66 -11.94 -2.97
C PRO A 113 4.05 -13.38 -2.60
N ASP A 114 3.89 -13.77 -1.33
CA ASP A 114 4.07 -15.17 -0.91
C ASP A 114 2.96 -16.07 -1.47
N PHE A 115 1.76 -15.52 -1.60
CA PHE A 115 0.59 -16.25 -2.11
C PHE A 115 -0.17 -15.41 -3.14
N ILE A 116 -0.78 -16.09 -4.10
CA ILE A 116 -1.70 -15.48 -5.07
C ILE A 116 -3.02 -16.25 -4.97
N ILE A 117 -4.10 -15.53 -4.73
CA ILE A 117 -5.43 -16.11 -4.55
C ILE A 117 -6.44 -15.35 -5.42
N PRO A 118 -7.41 -16.04 -6.04
CA PRO A 118 -8.39 -15.36 -6.88
C PRO A 118 -9.35 -14.49 -6.05
N THR A 119 -9.78 -14.99 -4.92
CA THR A 119 -10.74 -14.32 -4.02
C THR A 119 -10.51 -14.74 -2.57
N ILE A 120 -11.13 -14.01 -1.65
CA ILE A 120 -11.15 -14.31 -0.21
C ILE A 120 -12.44 -15.07 0.11
#